data_2d8ddf2d6d1448c35683bcedecb8a5e3
#
_entry.id   2d8ddf2d6d1448c35683bcedecb8a5e3
#
_cell.length_a   1.000
_cell.length_b   1.000
_cell.length_c   1.000
_cell.angle_alpha   90.00
_cell.angle_beta   90.00
_cell.angle_gamma   90.00
#
_symmetry.space_group_name_H-M   'P 1'
#
loop_
_entity.id
_entity.type
_entity.pdbx_description
1 polymer ?
#
loop_
_entity_poly.entity_id
_entity_poly.type
_entity_poly.pdbx_seq_one_letter_code
_entity_poly.pdbx_strand_id
1 'polypeptide(L)'
;YGSNWSTVSANIVNFKKLFPSDVIIHTTLQTTTILGLKDLAEWAKKYKLSLSMGLCQRPNYLSFLSLPDAVREQVKKSLVEAKIIISQKTVGDEEGWPIEKIINIMEQTQFDPTQYKKFLDYIIWYENGKNIPNLKDIFPLLFIDKYQ
;
A
#
# COMPACT_ATOMS: atom_id res chain seq x y z
N TYR A 1 -16.11 2.44 9.12
CA TYR A 1 -15.71 2.96 10.43
C TYR A 1 -14.31 3.51 10.32
N GLY A 2 -14.21 4.80 9.91
CA GLY A 2 -12.93 5.41 9.59
C GLY A 2 -12.15 5.76 10.86
N SER A 3 -11.04 5.10 11.09
CA SER A 3 -10.06 5.62 12.01
C SER A 3 -9.42 6.86 11.40
N ASN A 4 -9.33 7.93 12.18
CA ASN A 4 -8.66 9.14 11.76
C ASN A 4 -7.14 8.91 11.82
N TRP A 5 -6.44 9.11 10.71
CA TRP A 5 -4.98 8.91 10.63
C TRP A 5 -4.22 9.74 11.67
N SER A 6 -4.64 10.98 11.94
CA SER A 6 -3.97 11.81 12.95
C SER A 6 -4.03 11.18 14.33
N THR A 7 -5.17 10.59 14.71
CA THR A 7 -5.32 9.87 15.98
C THR A 7 -4.48 8.59 16.01
N VAL A 8 -4.54 7.79 14.94
CA VAL A 8 -3.78 6.54 14.87
C VAL A 8 -2.27 6.81 14.93
N SER A 9 -1.78 7.74 14.13
CA SER A 9 -0.37 8.10 14.10
C SER A 9 0.13 8.67 15.45
N ALA A 10 -0.67 9.51 16.11
CA ALA A 10 -0.35 10.02 17.43
C ALA A 10 -0.26 8.90 18.48
N ASN A 11 -1.20 7.96 18.45
CA ASN A 11 -1.18 6.81 19.37
C ASN A 11 0.05 5.93 19.16
N ILE A 12 0.43 5.64 17.91
CA ILE A 12 1.64 4.85 17.61
C ILE A 12 2.90 5.58 18.11
N VAL A 13 3.00 6.89 17.85
CA VAL A 13 4.14 7.69 18.31
C VAL A 13 4.22 7.73 19.84
N ASN A 14 3.09 7.88 20.52
CA ASN A 14 3.04 7.84 21.98
C ASN A 14 3.41 6.45 22.51
N PHE A 15 2.91 5.37 21.89
CA PHE A 15 3.30 4.01 22.23
C PHE A 15 4.82 3.81 22.10
N LYS A 16 5.43 4.27 21.01
CA LYS A 16 6.89 4.21 20.82
C LYS A 16 7.67 4.96 21.90
N LYS A 17 7.14 6.07 22.42
CA LYS A 17 7.78 6.81 23.53
C LYS A 17 7.72 6.04 24.85
N LEU A 18 6.58 5.37 25.13
CA LEU A 18 6.39 4.56 26.33
C LEU A 18 7.18 3.25 26.28
N PHE A 19 7.31 2.68 25.08
CA PHE A 19 8.01 1.44 24.81
C PHE A 19 9.09 1.69 23.76
N PRO A 20 10.32 2.08 24.18
CA PRO A 20 11.42 2.41 23.26
C PRO A 20 11.93 1.25 22.40
N SER A 21 11.51 0.01 22.70
CA SER A 21 11.79 -1.17 21.88
C SER A 21 11.33 -0.98 20.44
N ASP A 22 11.78 -1.83 19.55
CA ASP A 22 11.38 -1.76 18.14
C ASP A 22 9.87 -1.93 17.98
N VAL A 23 9.25 -0.89 17.42
CA VAL A 23 7.83 -0.92 17.02
C VAL A 23 7.79 -1.17 15.53
N ILE A 24 7.15 -2.26 15.13
CA ILE A 24 7.02 -2.67 13.75
C ILE A 24 5.59 -2.35 13.28
N ILE A 25 5.49 -1.60 12.20
CA ILE A 25 4.23 -1.36 11.52
C ILE A 25 4.08 -2.40 10.42
N HIS A 26 3.13 -3.31 10.61
CA HIS A 26 2.80 -4.26 9.56
C HIS A 26 1.80 -3.64 8.59
N THR A 27 2.17 -3.52 7.30
CA THR A 27 1.30 -3.00 6.26
C THR A 27 0.97 -4.07 5.22
N THR A 28 -0.32 -4.21 4.89
CA THR A 28 -0.76 -5.08 3.80
C THR A 28 -0.84 -4.27 2.51
N LEU A 29 0.00 -4.64 1.55
CA LEU A 29 0.04 -4.01 0.24
C LEU A 29 -1.12 -4.52 -0.61
N GLN A 30 -2.00 -3.63 -0.97
CA GLN A 30 -3.15 -3.85 -1.84
C GLN A 30 -3.28 -2.67 -2.82
N THR A 31 -4.15 -2.81 -3.80
CA THR A 31 -4.37 -1.82 -4.86
C THR A 31 -4.50 -0.39 -4.35
N THR A 32 -5.24 -0.18 -3.25
CA THR A 32 -5.50 1.16 -2.69
C THR A 32 -4.40 1.66 -1.75
N THR A 33 -3.53 0.81 -1.23
CA THR A 33 -2.51 1.22 -0.24
C THR A 33 -1.11 1.31 -0.82
N ILE A 34 -0.85 0.60 -1.93
CA ILE A 34 0.52 0.49 -2.50
C ILE A 34 1.07 1.84 -2.94
N LEU A 35 0.23 2.74 -3.46
CA LEU A 35 0.65 4.07 -3.90
C LEU A 35 1.01 5.00 -2.74
N GLY A 36 0.47 4.77 -1.54
CA GLY A 36 0.80 5.51 -0.32
C GLY A 36 2.00 4.96 0.46
N LEU A 37 2.67 3.92 -0.05
CA LEU A 37 3.76 3.27 0.68
C LEU A 37 4.95 4.20 0.92
N LYS A 38 5.27 5.07 -0.03
CA LYS A 38 6.34 6.06 0.12
C LYS A 38 6.07 6.99 1.31
N ASP A 39 4.87 7.57 1.38
CA ASP A 39 4.49 8.49 2.46
C ASP A 39 4.52 7.78 3.82
N LEU A 40 4.05 6.53 3.86
CA LEU A 40 4.14 5.69 5.05
C LEU A 40 5.61 5.43 5.45
N ALA A 41 6.49 5.19 4.49
CA ALA A 41 7.91 4.97 4.73
C ALA A 41 8.59 6.24 5.28
N GLU A 42 8.30 7.40 4.72
CA GLU A 42 8.79 8.69 5.22
C GLU A 42 8.32 8.97 6.65
N TRP A 43 7.05 8.73 6.92
CA TRP A 43 6.49 8.85 8.25
C TRP A 43 7.13 7.87 9.25
N ALA A 44 7.27 6.61 8.89
CA ALA A 44 7.92 5.61 9.74
C ALA A 44 9.38 5.97 10.05
N LYS A 45 10.14 6.42 9.03
CA LYS A 45 11.51 6.91 9.21
C LYS A 45 11.57 8.08 10.18
N LYS A 46 10.70 9.08 10.04
CA LYS A 46 10.63 10.25 10.93
C LYS A 46 10.49 9.85 12.40
N TYR A 47 9.72 8.80 12.69
CA TYR A 47 9.46 8.35 14.05
C TYR A 47 10.29 7.12 14.46
N LYS A 48 11.28 6.74 13.65
CA LYS A 48 12.18 5.59 13.90
C LYS A 48 11.39 4.28 14.13
N LEU A 49 10.40 4.05 13.31
CA LEU A 49 9.56 2.85 13.28
C LEU A 49 10.05 1.92 12.17
N SER A 50 9.95 0.62 12.40
CA SER A 50 10.21 -0.40 11.38
C SER A 50 8.94 -0.68 10.58
N LEU A 51 9.10 -1.03 9.28
CA LEU A 51 8.00 -1.47 8.43
C LEU A 51 8.17 -2.94 8.08
N SER A 52 7.08 -3.68 8.15
CA SER A 52 6.95 -5.02 7.62
C SER A 52 5.83 -5.04 6.58
N MET A 53 6.04 -5.74 5.47
CA MET A 53 5.11 -5.73 4.35
C MET A 53 4.53 -7.11 4.10
N GLY A 54 3.20 -7.18 3.96
CA GLY A 54 2.48 -8.36 3.49
C GLY A 54 1.77 -8.07 2.18
N LEU A 55 1.51 -9.11 1.38
CA LEU A 55 0.75 -8.97 0.14
C LEU A 55 -0.73 -9.32 0.38
N CYS A 56 -1.64 -8.50 -0.13
CA CYS A 56 -3.03 -8.88 -0.25
C CYS A 56 -3.17 -9.90 -1.38
N GLN A 57 -3.36 -11.17 -1.00
CA GLN A 57 -3.55 -12.25 -1.96
C GLN A 57 -5.02 -12.56 -2.23
N ARG A 58 -5.89 -12.26 -1.28
CA ARG A 58 -7.34 -12.51 -1.37
C ARG A 58 -8.13 -11.36 -0.75
N PRO A 59 -9.22 -10.93 -1.40
CA PRO A 59 -9.64 -11.37 -2.75
C PRO A 59 -8.69 -10.83 -3.83
N ASN A 60 -8.53 -11.57 -4.94
CA ASN A 60 -7.55 -11.27 -5.99
C ASN A 60 -7.70 -9.87 -6.59
N TYR A 61 -8.93 -9.35 -6.68
CA TYR A 61 -9.19 -8.01 -7.21
C TYR A 61 -8.66 -6.86 -6.34
N LEU A 62 -8.37 -7.10 -5.05
CA LEU A 62 -7.68 -6.12 -4.18
C LEU A 62 -6.16 -6.22 -4.27
N SER A 63 -5.63 -7.25 -4.91
CA SER A 63 -4.21 -7.36 -5.14
C SER A 63 -3.74 -6.33 -6.17
N PHE A 64 -2.72 -5.58 -5.85
CA PHE A 64 -2.08 -4.66 -6.79
C PHE A 64 -1.51 -5.37 -8.03
N LEU A 65 -1.39 -6.69 -7.99
CA LEU A 65 -0.99 -7.51 -9.13
C LEU A 65 -2.03 -7.51 -10.26
N SER A 66 -3.29 -7.18 -9.97
CA SER A 66 -4.35 -7.00 -10.98
C SER A 66 -4.35 -5.62 -11.66
N LEU A 67 -3.42 -4.73 -11.31
CA LEU A 67 -3.34 -3.41 -11.91
C LEU A 67 -2.83 -3.45 -13.36
N PRO A 68 -3.32 -2.55 -14.23
CA PRO A 68 -2.79 -2.38 -15.59
C PRO A 68 -1.31 -2.00 -15.60
N ASP A 69 -0.59 -2.35 -16.67
CA ASP A 69 0.86 -2.16 -16.76
C ASP A 69 1.30 -0.71 -16.54
N ALA A 70 0.54 0.26 -17.08
CA ALA A 70 0.83 1.68 -16.88
C ALA A 70 0.79 2.09 -15.39
N VAL A 71 -0.12 1.50 -14.61
CA VAL A 71 -0.20 1.73 -13.16
C VAL A 71 0.91 0.98 -12.43
N ARG A 72 1.23 -0.24 -12.87
CA ARG A 72 2.32 -1.05 -12.29
C ARG A 72 3.66 -0.32 -12.37
N GLU A 73 3.95 0.39 -13.46
CA GLU A 73 5.18 1.17 -13.57
C GLU A 73 5.24 2.29 -12.49
N GLN A 74 4.12 2.95 -12.21
CA GLN A 74 4.07 3.94 -11.14
C GLN A 74 4.22 3.30 -9.75
N VAL A 75 3.56 2.15 -9.54
CA VAL A 75 3.70 1.36 -8.31
C VAL A 75 5.17 0.94 -8.09
N LYS A 76 5.82 0.43 -9.14
CA LYS A 76 7.23 0.03 -9.10
C LYS A 76 8.13 1.20 -8.71
N LYS A 77 7.89 2.38 -9.28
CA LYS A 77 8.61 3.61 -8.92
C LYS A 77 8.45 3.96 -7.44
N SER A 78 7.22 3.93 -6.93
CA SER A 78 6.91 4.17 -5.52
C SER A 78 7.58 3.13 -4.60
N LEU A 79 7.60 1.86 -4.99
CA LEU A 79 8.29 0.80 -4.24
C LEU A 79 9.80 1.04 -4.16
N VAL A 80 10.43 1.42 -5.27
CA VAL A 80 11.88 1.73 -5.30
C VAL A 80 12.20 2.94 -4.41
N GLU A 81 11.39 3.99 -4.47
CA GLU A 81 11.55 5.17 -3.61
C GLU A 81 11.36 4.80 -2.12
N ALA A 82 10.33 4.02 -1.80
CA ALA A 82 10.10 3.53 -0.43
C ALA A 82 11.27 2.69 0.07
N LYS A 83 11.85 1.81 -0.78
CA LYS A 83 13.03 1.02 -0.45
C LYS A 83 14.21 1.90 -0.04
N ILE A 84 14.52 2.96 -0.80
CA ILE A 84 15.60 3.89 -0.49
C ILE A 84 15.39 4.53 0.89
N ILE A 85 14.15 4.84 1.24
CA ILE A 85 13.80 5.45 2.53
C ILE A 85 13.94 4.43 3.67
N ILE A 86 13.50 3.18 3.45
CA ILE A 86 13.48 2.11 4.44
C ILE A 86 14.89 1.53 4.66
N SER A 87 15.71 1.38 3.61
CA SER A 87 17.01 0.70 3.64
C SER A 87 18.04 1.29 4.61
N GLN A 88 17.76 2.45 5.18
CA GLN A 88 18.65 3.10 6.13
C GLN A 88 18.52 2.56 7.58
N LYS A 89 17.56 1.67 7.87
CA LYS A 89 17.41 0.91 9.14
C LYS A 89 16.23 -0.04 9.06
N THR A 90 16.39 -1.23 8.60
CA THR A 90 15.38 -2.27 8.80
C THR A 90 15.90 -3.31 9.76
N VAL A 91 15.32 -3.31 10.93
CA VAL A 91 15.26 -4.50 11.77
C VAL A 91 14.08 -5.31 11.22
N GLY A 92 14.28 -6.57 10.85
CA GLY A 92 13.20 -7.48 10.58
C GLY A 92 12.96 -7.86 9.11
N ASP A 93 14.03 -8.09 8.35
CA ASP A 93 13.92 -8.72 7.02
C ASP A 93 13.38 -10.17 7.07
N GLU A 94 13.16 -10.74 8.26
CA GLU A 94 12.82 -12.16 8.41
C GLU A 94 11.30 -12.44 8.34
N GLU A 95 10.42 -11.47 8.55
CA GLU A 95 8.97 -11.72 8.59
C GLU A 95 8.16 -11.02 7.48
N GLY A 96 8.76 -10.13 6.71
CA GLY A 96 8.11 -9.34 5.66
C GLY A 96 8.49 -9.77 4.24
N TRP A 97 7.76 -9.26 3.27
CA TRP A 97 8.09 -9.42 1.86
C TRP A 97 9.13 -8.36 1.45
N PRO A 98 10.37 -8.74 1.07
CA PRO A 98 11.34 -7.78 0.54
C PRO A 98 10.79 -7.07 -0.70
N ILE A 99 11.06 -5.78 -0.82
CA ILE A 99 10.55 -4.96 -1.94
C ILE A 99 10.99 -5.54 -3.29
N GLU A 100 12.21 -6.05 -3.40
CA GLU A 100 12.71 -6.71 -4.61
C GLU A 100 11.86 -7.91 -5.03
N LYS A 101 11.47 -8.72 -4.05
CA LYS A 101 10.59 -9.87 -4.29
C LYS A 101 9.21 -9.43 -4.76
N ILE A 102 8.69 -8.32 -4.20
CA ILE A 102 7.42 -7.74 -4.62
C ILE A 102 7.50 -7.25 -6.06
N ILE A 103 8.56 -6.53 -6.43
CA ILE A 103 8.80 -6.05 -7.79
C ILE A 103 8.92 -7.24 -8.76
N ASN A 104 9.70 -8.25 -8.43
CA ASN A 104 9.86 -9.44 -9.27
C ASN A 104 8.54 -10.17 -9.52
N ILE A 105 7.71 -10.34 -8.48
CA ILE A 105 6.39 -10.94 -8.63
C ILE A 105 5.50 -10.09 -9.54
N MET A 106 5.55 -8.77 -9.40
CA MET A 106 4.78 -7.87 -10.25
C MET A 106 5.20 -7.94 -11.72
N GLU A 107 6.50 -8.07 -11.99
CA GLU A 107 7.05 -8.22 -13.35
C GLU A 107 6.67 -9.56 -14.01
N GLN A 108 6.56 -10.61 -13.20
CA GLN A 108 6.21 -11.96 -13.68
C GLN A 108 4.70 -12.18 -13.80
N THR A 109 3.87 -11.32 -13.22
CA THR A 109 2.41 -11.47 -13.21
C THR A 109 1.81 -10.73 -14.39
N GLN A 110 1.02 -11.41 -15.20
CA GLN A 110 0.28 -10.80 -16.30
C GLN A 110 -0.93 -10.00 -15.77
N PHE A 111 -1.27 -8.93 -16.49
CA PHE A 111 -2.47 -8.16 -16.20
C PHE A 111 -3.73 -8.99 -16.43
N ASP A 112 -4.63 -9.00 -15.46
CA ASP A 112 -5.96 -9.63 -15.56
C ASP A 112 -7.05 -8.55 -15.57
N PRO A 113 -7.61 -8.22 -16.75
CA PRO A 113 -8.64 -7.20 -16.87
C PRO A 113 -9.92 -7.56 -16.12
N THR A 114 -10.19 -8.86 -15.92
CA THR A 114 -11.36 -9.32 -15.17
C THR A 114 -11.24 -8.97 -13.68
N GLN A 115 -10.07 -9.15 -13.09
CA GLN A 115 -9.84 -8.78 -11.71
C GLN A 115 -9.82 -7.26 -11.53
N TYR A 116 -9.27 -6.55 -12.48
CA TYR A 116 -9.27 -5.08 -12.46
C TYR A 116 -10.69 -4.53 -12.56
N LYS A 117 -11.55 -5.09 -13.42
CA LYS A 117 -12.97 -4.72 -13.47
C LYS A 117 -13.67 -4.98 -12.13
N LYS A 118 -13.45 -6.13 -11.50
CA LYS A 118 -14.00 -6.43 -10.16
C LYS A 118 -13.51 -5.43 -9.11
N PHE A 119 -12.27 -4.97 -9.20
CA PHE A 119 -11.76 -3.92 -8.34
C PHE A 119 -12.53 -2.62 -8.52
N LEU A 120 -12.75 -2.16 -9.77
CA LEU A 120 -13.52 -0.95 -10.06
C LEU A 120 -14.96 -1.06 -9.54
N ASP A 121 -15.63 -2.19 -9.80
CA ASP A 121 -17.00 -2.47 -9.32
C ASP A 121 -17.05 -2.43 -7.76
N TYR A 122 -16.03 -2.99 -7.10
CA TYR A 122 -15.92 -2.95 -5.64
C TYR A 122 -15.75 -1.51 -5.12
N ILE A 123 -14.94 -0.69 -5.76
CA ILE A 123 -14.75 0.72 -5.37
C ILE A 123 -16.06 1.50 -5.50
N ILE A 124 -16.77 1.36 -6.62
CA ILE A 124 -18.07 2.00 -6.84
C ILE A 124 -19.07 1.58 -5.76
N TRP A 125 -19.13 0.29 -5.47
CA TRP A 125 -20.00 -0.23 -4.39
C TRP A 125 -19.61 0.36 -3.02
N TYR A 126 -18.31 0.41 -2.73
CA TYR A 126 -17.79 0.90 -1.45
C TYR A 126 -18.06 2.40 -1.25
N GLU A 127 -17.89 3.20 -2.28
CA GLU A 127 -18.14 4.65 -2.25
C GLU A 127 -19.63 4.96 -2.11
N ASN A 128 -20.49 4.26 -2.84
CA ASN A 128 -21.95 4.43 -2.77
C ASN A 128 -22.54 4.05 -1.39
N GLY A 129 -21.90 3.15 -0.66
CA GLY A 129 -22.35 2.72 0.66
C GLY A 129 -21.87 3.57 1.83
N LYS A 130 -20.95 4.52 1.58
CA LYS A 130 -20.29 5.29 2.62
C LYS A 130 -20.03 6.72 2.15
N ASN A 131 -20.23 7.68 3.03
CA ASN A 131 -19.89 9.08 2.76
C ASN A 131 -18.36 9.28 2.90
N ILE A 132 -17.61 8.76 1.93
CA ILE A 132 -16.13 8.83 1.88
C ILE A 132 -15.71 9.64 0.66
N PRO A 133 -14.51 10.22 0.67
CA PRO A 133 -13.94 10.86 -0.52
C PRO A 133 -13.89 9.89 -1.70
N ASN A 134 -14.15 10.40 -2.90
CA ASN A 134 -14.06 9.62 -4.13
C ASN A 134 -12.59 9.16 -4.32
N LEU A 135 -12.38 7.85 -4.42
CA LEU A 135 -11.04 7.29 -4.59
C LEU A 135 -10.41 7.68 -5.93
N LYS A 136 -11.22 7.99 -6.94
CA LYS A 136 -10.74 8.54 -8.21
C LYS A 136 -10.05 9.89 -8.03
N ASP A 137 -10.52 10.71 -7.09
CA ASP A 137 -9.89 12.00 -6.80
C ASP A 137 -8.60 11.85 -6.00
N ILE A 138 -8.51 10.81 -5.15
CA ILE A 138 -7.33 10.51 -4.35
C ILE A 138 -6.26 9.78 -5.16
N PHE A 139 -6.67 8.82 -5.97
CA PHE A 139 -5.79 7.95 -6.75
C PHE A 139 -6.20 7.88 -8.22
N PRO A 140 -6.15 8.99 -8.98
CA PRO A 140 -6.61 9.03 -10.37
C PRO A 140 -5.92 7.99 -11.26
N LEU A 141 -4.68 7.64 -10.95
CA LEU A 141 -3.91 6.63 -11.68
C LEU A 141 -4.51 5.22 -11.62
N LEU A 142 -5.36 4.94 -10.64
CA LEU A 142 -6.05 3.64 -10.54
C LEU A 142 -7.25 3.52 -11.49
N PHE A 143 -7.67 4.63 -12.13
CA PHE A 143 -8.90 4.69 -12.93
C PHE A 143 -8.56 5.04 -14.38
N ILE A 144 -8.05 4.08 -15.12
CA ILE A 144 -7.69 4.26 -16.53
C ILE A 144 -8.94 4.01 -17.39
N ASP A 145 -9.40 5.03 -18.09
CA ASP A 145 -10.64 5.02 -18.90
C ASP A 145 -10.70 3.88 -19.94
N LYS A 146 -9.55 3.42 -20.44
CA LYS A 146 -9.46 2.32 -21.40
C LYS A 146 -10.08 1.00 -20.91
N TYR A 147 -10.24 0.84 -19.60
CA TYR A 147 -10.72 -0.40 -18.98
C TYR A 147 -12.06 -0.22 -18.25
N GLN A 148 -12.62 0.98 -18.29
CA GLN A 148 -13.98 1.28 -17.85
C GLN A 148 -14.96 0.99 -19.00
#